data_d629b32f094bdc9a9ad24031de072a63
#
_entry.id   d629b32f094bdc9a9ad24031de072a63
#
_cell.length_a   1.000
_cell.length_b   1.000
_cell.length_c   1.000
_cell.angle_alpha   90.00
_cell.angle_beta   90.00
_cell.angle_gamma   90.00
#
_symmetry.space_group_name_H-M   'P 1'
#
loop_
_entity.id
_entity.type
_entity.pdbx_description
1 polymer ?
#
loop_
_entity_poly.entity_id
_entity_poly.type
_entity_poly.pdbx_seq_one_letter_code
_entity_poly.pdbx_strand_id
1 'polypeptide(L)'
;ECAPFVKTGGLGAVVGSLPKQLNHKKYDVRVVLPDYHCIDAKWREQMETLVTFPMYLGWRMQTVTVKTLKYEGIVYYFIENNFYFCGDSPYYDMWVDIEKFSYFSKAVLEMLSYLEFEPDIIHCHDWQSSLVQVFLKAFYCADPFYRNIKTVMTIHNLKFQGITEIDRLKDITGLPDDMFTYDKLEYNNSANLLKGGLVFADKITTVSKTYAEEIKQPEYGEGLDSVLQHRSADLCGIVNGIDYDIYNPSTDEYIPCHYDEKTFDKGKKKNKAALQAKAGLPKKRTAFTLGIVSRLTEQKGFALFSYMMERLMKQPVQLYVLGDGEEEYRNMFLSYQEQYPDKVYVQLNYTDEMAKYIYAGCDAILMPSRFEPCGLCQLMSLRYGAVPIIRKTGGLKDTVSIYNPKSKTGTCLLYTSDAADE
;
A
#
# COMPACT_ATOMS: atom_id res chain seq x y z
N GLU A 1 7.36 3.95 3.54
CA GLU A 1 6.61 4.96 2.77
C GLU A 1 5.68 5.77 3.67
N CYS A 2 5.45 7.03 3.33
CA CYS A 2 4.47 7.92 3.98
C CYS A 2 4.15 9.10 3.05
N ALA A 3 2.89 9.24 2.62
CA ALA A 3 2.45 10.44 1.91
C ALA A 3 2.49 11.67 2.85
N PRO A 4 2.81 12.89 2.37
CA PRO A 4 3.05 13.26 0.98
C PRO A 4 4.52 13.10 0.55
N PHE A 5 5.41 12.59 1.39
CA PHE A 5 6.86 12.56 1.16
C PHE A 5 7.26 11.50 0.13
N VAL A 6 6.82 10.26 0.34
CA VAL A 6 7.05 9.15 -0.58
C VAL A 6 5.88 8.15 -0.55
N LYS A 7 5.33 7.83 -1.72
CA LYS A 7 4.17 6.96 -1.87
C LYS A 7 4.30 6.14 -3.15
N THR A 8 4.38 4.82 -3.02
CA THR A 8 4.35 3.89 -4.16
C THR A 8 3.09 3.01 -4.13
N GLY A 9 2.36 2.99 -3.01
CA GLY A 9 1.20 2.13 -2.85
C GLY A 9 0.27 2.49 -1.70
N GLY A 10 -0.56 1.53 -1.31
CA GLY A 10 -1.54 1.68 -0.24
C GLY A 10 -0.93 1.94 1.14
N LEU A 11 0.23 1.34 1.43
CA LEU A 11 0.96 1.57 2.68
C LEU A 11 1.27 3.06 2.86
N GLY A 12 1.88 3.70 1.87
CA GLY A 12 2.22 5.13 1.94
C GLY A 12 1.00 6.03 2.14
N ALA A 13 -0.15 5.68 1.52
CA ALA A 13 -1.40 6.40 1.73
C ALA A 13 -1.92 6.26 3.17
N VAL A 14 -1.89 5.05 3.74
CA VAL A 14 -2.35 4.78 5.11
C VAL A 14 -1.47 5.48 6.14
N VAL A 15 -0.14 5.33 6.05
CA VAL A 15 0.80 5.96 7.00
C VAL A 15 0.74 7.48 6.91
N GLY A 16 0.45 8.04 5.72
CA GLY A 16 0.27 9.49 5.56
C GLY A 16 -1.05 10.04 6.09
N SER A 17 -2.09 9.21 6.19
CA SER A 17 -3.44 9.67 6.57
C SER A 17 -3.84 9.28 7.99
N LEU A 18 -3.47 8.09 8.47
CA LEU A 18 -3.87 7.57 9.79
C LEU A 18 -3.43 8.46 10.96
N PRO A 19 -2.18 8.97 11.03
CA PRO A 19 -1.74 9.80 12.15
C PRO A 19 -2.62 11.03 12.35
N LYS A 20 -3.09 11.66 11.27
CA LYS A 20 -3.94 12.85 11.31
C LYS A 20 -5.33 12.60 11.93
N GLN A 21 -5.81 11.36 11.85
CA GLN A 21 -7.13 10.96 12.35
C GLN A 21 -7.11 10.53 13.82
N LEU A 22 -5.94 10.35 14.40
CA LEU A 22 -5.80 10.03 15.81
C LEU A 22 -5.96 11.28 16.68
N ASN A 23 -6.57 11.13 17.85
CA ASN A 23 -6.86 12.25 18.72
C ASN A 23 -5.60 12.80 19.39
N HIS A 24 -5.02 13.85 18.84
CA HIS A 24 -3.78 14.48 19.32
C HIS A 24 -3.86 15.10 20.73
N LYS A 25 -5.06 15.27 21.30
CA LYS A 25 -5.20 15.63 22.72
C LYS A 25 -4.95 14.46 23.66
N LYS A 26 -5.06 13.24 23.14
CA LYS A 26 -4.90 12.00 23.90
C LYS A 26 -3.61 11.25 23.54
N TYR A 27 -3.16 11.36 22.29
CA TYR A 27 -2.02 10.61 21.77
C TYR A 27 -0.98 11.55 21.16
N ASP A 28 0.29 11.39 21.53
CA ASP A 28 1.44 11.97 20.81
C ASP A 28 1.85 10.96 19.74
N VAL A 29 1.46 11.24 18.50
CA VAL A 29 1.73 10.36 17.34
C VAL A 29 2.83 10.98 16.51
N ARG A 30 3.91 10.24 16.33
CA ARG A 30 5.07 10.62 15.51
C ARG A 30 5.32 9.57 14.45
N VAL A 31 5.82 9.98 13.30
CA VAL A 31 6.09 9.08 12.17
C VAL A 31 7.58 9.03 11.89
N VAL A 32 8.11 7.83 11.70
CA VAL A 32 9.53 7.63 11.33
C VAL A 32 9.59 6.99 9.95
N LEU A 33 10.41 7.56 9.07
CA LEU A 33 10.65 7.02 7.73
C LEU A 33 12.11 7.29 7.30
N PRO A 34 12.65 6.55 6.32
CA PRO A 34 13.94 6.88 5.73
C PRO A 34 13.91 8.24 4.99
N ASP A 35 15.01 9.00 5.05
CA ASP A 35 15.23 10.18 4.20
C ASP A 35 15.64 9.72 2.80
N TYR A 36 14.69 9.18 2.04
CA TYR A 36 14.94 8.76 0.67
C TYR A 36 15.33 9.94 -0.22
N HIS A 37 16.33 9.76 -1.07
CA HIS A 37 16.75 10.81 -2.01
C HIS A 37 15.62 11.21 -2.98
N CYS A 38 14.70 10.32 -3.29
CA CYS A 38 13.53 10.60 -4.12
C CYS A 38 12.45 11.46 -3.46
N ILE A 39 12.59 11.83 -2.18
CA ILE A 39 11.71 12.81 -1.54
C ILE A 39 11.96 14.18 -2.19
N ASP A 40 10.88 14.85 -2.62
CA ASP A 40 10.92 16.15 -3.29
C ASP A 40 11.74 17.17 -2.47
N ALA A 41 12.59 17.94 -3.16
CA ALA A 41 13.46 18.94 -2.56
C ALA A 41 12.71 19.94 -1.67
N LYS A 42 11.47 20.31 -2.04
CA LYS A 42 10.62 21.20 -1.23
C LYS A 42 10.40 20.71 0.21
N TRP A 43 10.41 19.38 0.44
CA TRP A 43 10.29 18.80 1.77
C TRP A 43 11.64 18.70 2.45
N ARG A 44 12.68 18.28 1.73
CA ARG A 44 14.03 18.09 2.29
C ARG A 44 14.65 19.40 2.76
N GLU A 45 14.38 20.52 2.06
CA GLU A 45 14.83 21.87 2.44
C GLU A 45 14.20 22.40 3.74
N GLN A 46 13.07 21.82 4.17
CA GLN A 46 12.39 22.18 5.42
C GLN A 46 12.79 21.28 6.60
N MET A 47 13.57 20.23 6.35
CA MET A 47 13.99 19.31 7.41
C MET A 47 15.12 19.90 8.23
N GLU A 48 15.03 19.82 9.55
CA GLU A 48 16.06 20.22 10.49
C GLU A 48 16.77 18.99 11.04
N THR A 49 18.11 19.02 11.13
CA THR A 49 18.89 17.96 11.76
C THR A 49 18.77 18.07 13.29
N LEU A 50 18.35 17.00 13.94
CA LEU A 50 18.24 16.91 15.40
C LEU A 50 19.50 16.34 16.04
N VAL A 51 19.98 15.20 15.53
CA VAL A 51 21.11 14.47 16.10
C VAL A 51 21.79 13.60 15.05
N THR A 52 23.09 13.42 15.23
CA THR A 52 23.90 12.47 14.45
C THR A 52 24.71 11.61 15.40
N PHE A 53 24.67 10.30 15.22
CA PHE A 53 25.38 9.35 16.09
C PHE A 53 25.85 8.11 15.29
N PRO A 54 26.91 7.42 15.76
CA PRO A 54 27.34 6.14 15.19
C PRO A 54 26.43 5.00 15.70
N MET A 55 26.14 4.05 14.82
CA MET A 55 25.40 2.84 15.14
C MET A 55 26.08 1.62 14.51
N TYR A 56 26.14 0.52 15.23
CA TYR A 56 26.60 -0.76 14.69
C TYR A 56 25.43 -1.58 14.17
N LEU A 57 25.52 -2.02 12.91
CA LEU A 57 24.65 -3.04 12.34
C LEU A 57 25.49 -4.29 12.11
N GLY A 58 25.35 -5.31 12.96
CA GLY A 58 26.34 -6.38 13.05
C GLY A 58 27.72 -5.81 13.38
N TRP A 59 28.69 -6.08 12.51
CA TRP A 59 30.06 -5.55 12.63
C TRP A 59 30.25 -4.20 11.91
N ARG A 60 29.26 -3.76 11.13
CA ARG A 60 29.33 -2.53 10.33
C ARG A 60 29.02 -1.31 11.17
N MET A 61 29.96 -0.39 11.27
CA MET A 61 29.69 0.91 11.85
C MET A 61 29.10 1.84 10.79
N GLN A 62 27.91 2.39 11.07
CA GLN A 62 27.19 3.30 10.20
C GLN A 62 26.84 4.60 10.96
N THR A 63 26.71 5.70 10.24
CA THR A 63 26.23 6.95 10.80
C THR A 63 24.71 7.03 10.64
N VAL A 64 24.02 7.39 11.71
CA VAL A 64 22.58 7.72 11.71
C VAL A 64 22.46 9.23 11.90
N THR A 65 21.84 9.92 10.94
CA THR A 65 21.42 11.31 11.12
C THR A 65 19.90 11.33 11.17
N VAL A 66 19.34 11.88 12.25
CA VAL A 66 17.89 12.05 12.41
C VAL A 66 17.54 13.49 12.08
N LYS A 67 16.69 13.66 11.08
CA LYS A 67 16.08 14.94 10.73
C LYS A 67 14.62 14.97 11.15
N THR A 68 14.07 16.16 11.31
CA THR A 68 12.65 16.35 11.66
C THR A 68 11.97 17.36 10.77
N LEU A 69 10.67 17.17 10.60
CA LEU A 69 9.76 18.13 9.98
C LEU A 69 8.41 18.03 10.65
N LYS A 70 7.80 19.15 10.97
CA LYS A 70 6.41 19.20 11.43
C LYS A 70 5.50 19.56 10.26
N TYR A 71 4.57 18.66 9.94
CA TYR A 71 3.63 18.86 8.84
C TYR A 71 2.21 18.45 9.28
N GLU A 72 1.21 19.29 9.03
CA GLU A 72 -0.20 19.08 9.43
C GLU A 72 -0.39 18.66 10.90
N GLY A 73 0.43 19.21 11.79
CA GLY A 73 0.38 18.95 13.22
C GLY A 73 1.11 17.69 13.69
N ILE A 74 1.58 16.85 12.76
CA ILE A 74 2.35 15.64 13.04
C ILE A 74 3.85 15.94 13.00
N VAL A 75 4.60 15.31 13.90
CA VAL A 75 6.07 15.31 13.88
C VAL A 75 6.55 14.10 13.08
N TYR A 76 7.35 14.37 12.05
CA TYR A 76 7.99 13.36 11.23
C TYR A 76 9.48 13.33 11.53
N TYR A 77 10.04 12.14 11.68
CA TYR A 77 11.46 11.90 11.77
C TYR A 77 11.93 11.19 10.50
N PHE A 78 13.03 11.67 9.95
CA PHE A 78 13.66 11.12 8.75
C PHE A 78 15.05 10.60 9.11
N ILE A 79 15.28 9.31 8.86
CA ILE A 79 16.58 8.69 9.08
C ILE A 79 17.39 8.80 7.80
N GLU A 80 18.41 9.68 7.83
CA GLU A 80 19.32 9.89 6.73
C GLU A 80 20.52 8.95 6.83
N ASN A 81 20.85 8.33 5.72
CA ASN A 81 22.12 7.66 5.47
C ASN A 81 22.33 7.61 3.96
N ASN A 82 23.38 8.29 3.49
CA ASN A 82 23.66 8.40 2.05
C ASN A 82 24.12 7.12 1.38
N PHE A 83 24.47 6.09 2.14
CA PHE A 83 24.79 4.76 1.59
C PHE A 83 23.50 3.97 1.28
N TYR A 84 22.52 4.01 2.19
CA TYR A 84 21.33 3.19 2.07
C TYR A 84 20.16 3.86 1.32
N PHE A 85 20.03 5.20 1.39
CA PHE A 85 18.83 5.89 0.92
C PHE A 85 19.09 6.87 -0.23
N CYS A 86 20.26 6.77 -0.90
CA CYS A 86 20.67 7.70 -1.96
C CYS A 86 19.99 7.47 -3.32
N GLY A 87 19.24 6.41 -3.50
CA GLY A 87 18.70 6.06 -4.80
C GLY A 87 17.40 6.77 -5.19
N ASP A 88 17.04 6.69 -6.46
CA ASP A 88 15.87 7.35 -7.06
C ASP A 88 14.53 6.64 -6.77
N SER A 89 14.58 5.49 -6.12
CA SER A 89 13.42 4.70 -5.72
C SER A 89 13.54 4.25 -4.26
N PRO A 90 12.44 4.16 -3.50
CA PRO A 90 12.46 3.61 -2.15
C PRO A 90 12.76 2.10 -2.12
N TYR A 91 12.54 1.40 -3.22
CA TYR A 91 12.75 -0.05 -3.36
C TYR A 91 13.64 -0.37 -4.55
N TYR A 92 14.50 -1.36 -4.34
CA TYR A 92 15.38 -1.94 -5.35
C TYR A 92 15.16 -3.45 -5.44
N ASP A 93 16.24 -4.20 -5.52
CA ASP A 93 16.19 -5.65 -5.39
C ASP A 93 16.24 -6.09 -3.90
N MET A 94 15.84 -7.33 -3.65
CA MET A 94 15.78 -7.87 -2.29
C MET A 94 17.16 -7.92 -1.63
N TRP A 95 18.24 -8.06 -2.41
CA TRP A 95 19.59 -8.08 -1.89
C TRP A 95 19.97 -6.76 -1.21
N VAL A 96 19.74 -5.65 -1.87
CA VAL A 96 20.00 -4.31 -1.33
C VAL A 96 19.02 -3.96 -0.21
N ASP A 97 17.74 -4.26 -0.43
CA ASP A 97 16.65 -3.82 0.46
C ASP A 97 16.68 -4.52 1.82
N ILE A 98 17.15 -5.77 1.92
CA ILE A 98 17.32 -6.47 3.21
C ILE A 98 18.28 -5.72 4.15
N GLU A 99 19.45 -5.32 3.68
CA GLU A 99 20.42 -4.60 4.52
C GLU A 99 19.92 -3.19 4.85
N LYS A 100 19.40 -2.48 3.85
CA LYS A 100 18.83 -1.14 3.98
C LYS A 100 17.73 -1.07 5.04
N PHE A 101 16.78 -2.00 5.03
CA PHE A 101 15.68 -2.00 6.00
C PHE A 101 16.04 -2.64 7.34
N SER A 102 17.08 -3.48 7.38
CA SER A 102 17.72 -3.89 8.65
C SER A 102 18.35 -2.70 9.36
N TYR A 103 19.11 -1.88 8.60
CA TYR A 103 19.66 -0.61 9.12
C TYR A 103 18.56 0.31 9.63
N PHE A 104 17.52 0.57 8.83
CA PHE A 104 16.39 1.42 9.21
C PHE A 104 15.74 0.93 10.51
N SER A 105 15.44 -0.35 10.59
CA SER A 105 14.76 -0.93 11.76
C SER A 105 15.57 -0.77 13.05
N LYS A 106 16.90 -0.91 12.99
CA LYS A 106 17.75 -0.69 14.14
C LYS A 106 17.88 0.79 14.50
N ALA A 107 18.05 1.64 13.49
CA ALA A 107 18.14 3.09 13.68
C ALA A 107 16.89 3.68 14.32
N VAL A 108 15.69 3.14 14.01
CA VAL A 108 14.43 3.53 14.69
C VAL A 108 14.49 3.31 16.20
N LEU A 109 15.09 2.21 16.67
CA LEU A 109 15.23 1.96 18.11
C LEU A 109 16.30 2.85 18.72
N GLU A 110 17.50 2.89 18.12
CA GLU A 110 18.64 3.66 18.66
C GLU A 110 18.31 5.16 18.81
N MET A 111 17.61 5.76 17.84
CA MET A 111 17.30 7.19 17.90
C MET A 111 16.44 7.58 19.10
N LEU A 112 15.63 6.68 19.66
CA LEU A 112 14.68 6.99 20.71
C LEU A 112 15.36 7.55 21.97
N SER A 113 16.49 6.95 22.36
CA SER A 113 17.27 7.40 23.51
C SER A 113 17.92 8.77 23.29
N TYR A 114 18.35 9.07 22.07
CA TYR A 114 18.92 10.38 21.72
C TYR A 114 17.86 11.50 21.61
N LEU A 115 16.62 11.14 21.33
CA LEU A 115 15.51 12.10 21.26
C LEU A 115 14.77 12.26 22.59
N GLU A 116 15.15 11.51 23.64
CA GLU A 116 14.46 11.45 24.93
C GLU A 116 12.95 11.18 24.74
N PHE A 117 12.62 10.36 23.72
CA PHE A 117 11.26 9.98 23.41
C PHE A 117 11.03 8.49 23.69
N GLU A 118 10.34 8.20 24.76
CA GLU A 118 9.93 6.85 25.19
C GLU A 118 8.50 6.57 24.73
N PRO A 119 8.29 5.90 23.58
CA PRO A 119 6.94 5.59 23.12
C PRO A 119 6.32 4.44 23.92
N ASP A 120 5.03 4.52 24.22
CA ASP A 120 4.26 3.39 24.74
C ASP A 120 4.13 2.27 23.68
N ILE A 121 4.01 2.66 22.40
CA ILE A 121 3.74 1.75 21.29
C ILE A 121 4.61 2.13 20.08
N ILE A 122 5.25 1.12 19.50
CA ILE A 122 5.85 1.22 18.15
C ILE A 122 4.97 0.45 17.17
N HIS A 123 4.44 1.15 16.16
CA HIS A 123 3.59 0.58 15.13
C HIS A 123 4.38 0.41 13.83
N CYS A 124 4.62 -0.81 13.44
CA CYS A 124 5.39 -1.19 12.25
C CYS A 124 4.49 -1.63 11.11
N HIS A 125 4.93 -1.41 9.88
CA HIS A 125 4.16 -1.67 8.66
C HIS A 125 4.99 -2.50 7.67
N ASP A 126 4.50 -3.69 7.32
CA ASP A 126 5.10 -4.66 6.41
C ASP A 126 6.54 -5.07 6.76
N TRP A 127 7.17 -5.90 5.93
CA TRP A 127 8.46 -6.51 6.20
C TRP A 127 9.61 -5.49 6.37
N GLN A 128 9.50 -4.31 5.78
CA GLN A 128 10.52 -3.26 5.83
C GLN A 128 10.78 -2.72 7.24
N SER A 129 9.82 -2.86 8.13
CA SER A 129 9.95 -2.42 9.53
C SER A 129 9.85 -3.58 10.54
N SER A 130 9.73 -4.80 10.06
CA SER A 130 9.48 -5.98 10.90
C SER A 130 10.64 -6.33 11.83
N LEU A 131 11.88 -5.98 11.47
CA LEU A 131 13.03 -6.20 12.35
C LEU A 131 13.06 -5.30 13.59
N VAL A 132 12.23 -4.26 13.66
CA VAL A 132 12.09 -3.45 14.90
C VAL A 132 11.68 -4.34 16.06
N GLN A 133 10.67 -5.20 15.89
CA GLN A 133 10.21 -6.13 16.93
C GLN A 133 11.28 -7.16 17.29
N VAL A 134 11.99 -7.66 16.27
CA VAL A 134 13.05 -8.66 16.45
C VAL A 134 14.22 -8.07 17.23
N PHE A 135 14.70 -6.89 16.85
CA PHE A 135 15.78 -6.20 17.55
C PHE A 135 15.38 -5.79 18.96
N LEU A 136 14.17 -5.26 19.14
CA LEU A 136 13.64 -4.91 20.46
C LEU A 136 13.73 -6.12 21.41
N LYS A 137 13.34 -7.29 20.92
CA LYS A 137 13.40 -8.54 21.70
C LYS A 137 14.82 -9.07 21.90
N ALA A 138 15.65 -9.03 20.85
CA ALA A 138 16.99 -9.64 20.89
C ALA A 138 18.00 -8.78 21.66
N PHE A 139 17.96 -7.47 21.54
CA PHE A 139 19.01 -6.57 22.02
C PHE A 139 18.59 -5.59 23.10
N TYR A 140 17.29 -5.22 23.18
CA TYR A 140 16.84 -4.10 24.02
C TYR A 140 15.90 -4.51 25.16
N CYS A 141 15.40 -5.75 25.21
CA CYS A 141 14.38 -6.17 26.18
C CYS A 141 14.84 -6.09 27.65
N ALA A 142 16.14 -6.12 27.93
CA ALA A 142 16.69 -5.99 29.28
C ALA A 142 16.89 -4.52 29.73
N ASP A 143 16.90 -3.59 28.80
CA ASP A 143 17.07 -2.17 29.07
C ASP A 143 15.75 -1.57 29.63
N PRO A 144 15.80 -0.88 30.80
CA PRO A 144 14.63 -0.26 31.40
C PRO A 144 13.89 0.71 30.49
N PHE A 145 14.58 1.41 29.58
CA PHE A 145 13.99 2.35 28.63
C PHE A 145 13.08 1.64 27.62
N TYR A 146 13.48 0.46 27.12
CA TYR A 146 12.75 -0.23 26.03
C TYR A 146 11.77 -1.32 26.51
N ARG A 147 11.95 -1.87 27.72
CA ARG A 147 11.25 -3.08 28.19
C ARG A 147 9.73 -2.99 28.25
N ASN A 148 9.18 -1.77 28.37
CA ASN A 148 7.73 -1.52 28.47
C ASN A 148 7.09 -1.21 27.11
N ILE A 149 7.88 -0.95 26.08
CA ILE A 149 7.40 -0.61 24.74
C ILE A 149 6.62 -1.78 24.15
N LYS A 150 5.40 -1.53 23.74
CA LYS A 150 4.56 -2.50 23.02
C LYS A 150 4.66 -2.32 21.52
N THR A 151 4.45 -3.40 20.79
CA THR A 151 4.60 -3.40 19.34
C THR A 151 3.32 -3.82 18.64
N VAL A 152 3.01 -3.13 17.55
CA VAL A 152 1.94 -3.50 16.61
C VAL A 152 2.57 -3.73 15.26
N MET A 153 2.20 -4.83 14.58
CA MET A 153 2.62 -5.13 13.23
C MET A 153 1.42 -5.11 12.29
N THR A 154 1.42 -4.23 11.28
CA THR A 154 0.38 -4.20 10.24
C THR A 154 0.87 -4.86 8.97
N ILE A 155 0.11 -5.83 8.48
CA ILE A 155 0.29 -6.48 7.18
C ILE A 155 -0.57 -5.72 6.16
N HIS A 156 0.08 -5.03 5.21
CA HIS A 156 -0.62 -4.43 4.06
C HIS A 156 -0.71 -5.41 2.88
N ASN A 157 0.34 -6.21 2.66
CA ASN A 157 0.33 -7.27 1.65
C ASN A 157 1.29 -8.39 2.05
N LEU A 158 0.74 -9.55 2.42
CA LEU A 158 1.49 -10.71 2.90
C LEU A 158 2.43 -11.33 1.84
N LYS A 159 2.21 -11.05 0.56
CA LYS A 159 3.07 -11.53 -0.54
C LYS A 159 4.53 -11.05 -0.39
N PHE A 160 4.75 -9.88 0.22
CA PHE A 160 6.08 -9.30 0.39
C PHE A 160 6.59 -9.57 1.81
N GLN A 161 7.66 -10.38 1.95
CA GLN A 161 8.06 -10.93 3.23
C GLN A 161 9.51 -10.63 3.66
N GLY A 162 10.37 -10.18 2.73
CA GLY A 162 11.77 -9.95 3.03
C GLY A 162 12.52 -11.25 3.37
N ILE A 163 12.60 -12.17 2.38
CA ILE A 163 13.26 -13.46 2.54
C ILE A 163 14.71 -13.36 2.06
N THR A 164 15.64 -13.91 2.86
CA THR A 164 17.07 -13.94 2.55
C THR A 164 17.74 -15.15 3.19
N GLU A 165 18.99 -15.45 2.82
CA GLU A 165 19.79 -16.49 3.44
C GLU A 165 20.04 -16.19 4.93
N ILE A 166 20.00 -17.22 5.78
CA ILE A 166 20.20 -17.10 7.24
C ILE A 166 21.57 -16.49 7.56
N ASP A 167 22.64 -17.02 6.96
CA ASP A 167 24.01 -16.56 7.23
C ASP A 167 24.20 -15.10 6.83
N ARG A 168 23.56 -14.69 5.74
CA ARG A 168 23.57 -13.30 5.29
C ARG A 168 22.88 -12.38 6.30
N LEU A 169 21.70 -12.76 6.79
CA LEU A 169 20.99 -11.94 7.77
C LEU A 169 21.73 -11.86 9.10
N LYS A 170 22.38 -12.95 9.52
CA LYS A 170 23.28 -12.95 10.69
C LYS A 170 24.44 -11.97 10.52
N ASP A 171 25.12 -12.02 9.37
CA ASP A 171 26.24 -11.11 9.07
C ASP A 171 25.79 -9.63 9.05
N ILE A 172 24.63 -9.34 8.47
CA ILE A 172 24.08 -7.99 8.43
C ILE A 172 23.71 -7.50 9.84
N THR A 173 22.98 -8.29 10.59
CA THR A 173 22.27 -7.84 11.79
C THR A 173 23.01 -8.09 13.10
N GLY A 174 23.89 -9.10 13.14
CA GLY A 174 24.50 -9.60 14.37
C GLY A 174 23.52 -10.34 15.29
N LEU A 175 22.35 -10.74 14.80
CA LEU A 175 21.37 -11.50 15.56
C LEU A 175 21.96 -12.86 15.98
N PRO A 176 21.73 -13.31 17.22
CA PRO A 176 22.23 -14.58 17.71
C PRO A 176 21.52 -15.77 17.07
N ASP A 177 22.16 -16.95 17.09
CA ASP A 177 21.70 -18.17 16.43
C ASP A 177 20.29 -18.60 16.87
N ASP A 178 19.95 -18.37 18.12
CA ASP A 178 18.63 -18.72 18.67
C ASP A 178 17.46 -17.90 18.08
N MET A 179 17.75 -16.84 17.32
CA MET A 179 16.73 -16.11 16.55
C MET A 179 16.36 -16.79 15.22
N PHE A 180 17.16 -17.76 14.76
CA PHE A 180 16.99 -18.44 13.49
C PHE A 180 16.43 -19.87 13.65
N THR A 181 15.49 -20.03 14.56
CA THR A 181 14.75 -21.28 14.79
C THR A 181 13.42 -21.27 14.05
N TYR A 182 12.84 -22.46 13.83
CA TYR A 182 11.57 -22.65 13.12
C TYR A 182 10.41 -21.81 13.68
N ASP A 183 10.37 -21.60 14.98
CA ASP A 183 9.37 -20.79 15.68
C ASP A 183 9.64 -19.29 15.64
N LYS A 184 10.75 -18.84 15.04
CA LYS A 184 11.15 -17.43 14.97
C LYS A 184 11.37 -16.97 13.52
N LEU A 185 12.61 -16.68 13.11
CA LEU A 185 12.95 -16.13 11.80
C LEU A 185 13.13 -17.18 10.70
N GLU A 186 13.48 -18.43 11.04
CA GLU A 186 13.72 -19.46 10.03
C GLU A 186 12.45 -19.74 9.21
N TYR A 187 12.61 -19.87 7.90
CA TYR A 187 11.54 -20.15 6.94
C TYR A 187 12.13 -20.90 5.73
N ASN A 188 11.83 -22.21 5.62
CA ASN A 188 12.29 -23.05 4.51
C ASN A 188 13.80 -22.94 4.23
N ASN A 189 14.63 -23.11 5.26
CA ASN A 189 16.10 -22.96 5.25
C ASN A 189 16.59 -21.53 4.92
N SER A 190 15.72 -20.55 4.98
CA SER A 190 16.02 -19.11 4.82
C SER A 190 15.58 -18.35 6.06
N ALA A 191 15.85 -17.07 6.11
CA ALA A 191 15.30 -16.15 7.10
C ALA A 191 14.19 -15.31 6.47
N ASN A 192 13.09 -15.13 7.20
CA ASN A 192 11.94 -14.33 6.76
C ASN A 192 11.70 -13.20 7.77
N LEU A 193 11.92 -11.97 7.31
CA LEU A 193 11.84 -10.78 8.16
C LEU A 193 10.42 -10.53 8.66
N LEU A 194 9.43 -10.64 7.77
CA LEU A 194 8.03 -10.47 8.15
C LEU A 194 7.60 -11.51 9.18
N LYS A 195 7.98 -12.77 9.00
CA LYS A 195 7.73 -13.83 9.99
C LYS A 195 8.26 -13.44 11.37
N GLY A 196 9.50 -12.96 11.45
CA GLY A 196 10.08 -12.46 12.70
C GLY A 196 9.24 -11.35 13.32
N GLY A 197 8.84 -10.36 12.53
CA GLY A 197 7.95 -9.29 12.97
C GLY A 197 6.61 -9.79 13.50
N LEU A 198 5.98 -10.76 12.83
CA LEU A 198 4.73 -11.37 13.26
C LEU A 198 4.87 -12.20 14.54
N VAL A 199 5.98 -12.91 14.70
CA VAL A 199 6.23 -13.73 15.90
C VAL A 199 6.42 -12.86 17.12
N PHE A 200 7.15 -11.76 17.02
CA PHE A 200 7.54 -10.94 18.18
C PHE A 200 6.61 -9.73 18.47
N ALA A 201 5.71 -9.38 17.56
CA ALA A 201 4.75 -8.30 17.80
C ALA A 201 3.76 -8.63 18.93
N ASP A 202 3.42 -7.66 19.79
CA ASP A 202 2.36 -7.83 20.80
C ASP A 202 0.98 -7.97 20.15
N LYS A 203 0.72 -7.20 19.08
CA LYS A 203 -0.51 -7.29 18.28
C LYS A 203 -0.20 -7.25 16.79
N ILE A 204 -1.04 -7.95 16.02
CA ILE A 204 -0.97 -8.00 14.57
C ILE A 204 -2.25 -7.41 14.00
N THR A 205 -2.13 -6.53 13.03
CA THR A 205 -3.27 -6.04 12.27
C THR A 205 -3.10 -6.31 10.78
N THR A 206 -4.20 -6.37 10.07
CA THR A 206 -4.22 -6.32 8.61
C THR A 206 -5.34 -5.43 8.13
N VAL A 207 -5.40 -5.16 6.84
CA VAL A 207 -6.14 -4.06 6.26
C VAL A 207 -7.58 -4.38 5.85
N SER A 208 -8.11 -5.53 6.26
CA SER A 208 -9.55 -5.83 6.18
C SER A 208 -9.92 -7.04 7.04
N LYS A 209 -11.19 -7.16 7.42
CA LYS A 209 -11.69 -8.28 8.24
C LYS A 209 -11.65 -9.60 7.46
N THR A 210 -12.11 -9.57 6.21
CA THR A 210 -12.09 -10.75 5.33
C THR A 210 -10.65 -11.18 5.06
N TYR A 211 -9.72 -10.27 4.79
CA TYR A 211 -8.32 -10.62 4.56
C TYR A 211 -7.66 -11.22 5.81
N ALA A 212 -8.01 -10.76 7.02
CA ALA A 212 -7.53 -11.37 8.27
C ALA A 212 -7.94 -12.84 8.40
N GLU A 213 -9.07 -13.25 7.83
CA GLU A 213 -9.49 -14.65 7.78
C GLU A 213 -8.84 -15.41 6.62
N GLU A 214 -8.75 -14.79 5.45
CA GLU A 214 -8.16 -15.39 4.25
C GLU A 214 -6.68 -15.76 4.49
N ILE A 215 -5.85 -14.85 5.04
CA ILE A 215 -4.41 -15.09 5.25
C ILE A 215 -4.08 -16.19 6.27
N LYS A 216 -5.07 -16.68 7.02
CA LYS A 216 -4.92 -17.86 7.87
C LYS A 216 -5.14 -19.19 7.09
N GLN A 217 -5.50 -19.11 5.81
CA GLN A 217 -5.70 -20.30 4.96
C GLN A 217 -4.49 -20.50 4.05
N PRO A 218 -4.11 -21.76 3.75
CA PRO A 218 -2.95 -22.04 2.89
C PRO A 218 -2.99 -21.35 1.53
N GLU A 219 -4.18 -21.15 0.97
CA GLU A 219 -4.40 -20.52 -0.34
C GLU A 219 -3.98 -19.05 -0.40
N TYR A 220 -4.10 -18.32 0.73
CA TYR A 220 -3.81 -16.87 0.81
C TYR A 220 -2.71 -16.52 1.81
N GLY A 221 -2.23 -17.50 2.57
CA GLY A 221 -1.27 -17.31 3.66
C GLY A 221 0.18 -17.15 3.21
N GLU A 222 0.46 -17.30 1.90
CA GLU A 222 1.81 -17.15 1.32
C GLU A 222 2.89 -17.93 2.12
N GLY A 223 2.49 -19.11 2.69
CA GLY A 223 3.32 -19.97 3.53
C GLY A 223 3.47 -19.50 4.99
N LEU A 224 2.81 -18.41 5.41
CA LEU A 224 2.77 -17.94 6.79
C LEU A 224 1.42 -18.20 7.48
N ASP A 225 0.52 -18.96 6.84
CA ASP A 225 -0.80 -19.30 7.36
C ASP A 225 -0.73 -19.98 8.74
N SER A 226 0.20 -20.90 8.96
CA SER A 226 0.40 -21.56 10.25
C SER A 226 0.81 -20.59 11.37
N VAL A 227 1.68 -19.63 11.07
CA VAL A 227 2.09 -18.56 12.01
C VAL A 227 0.87 -17.71 12.36
N LEU A 228 0.08 -17.30 11.36
CA LEU A 228 -1.09 -16.45 11.53
C LEU A 228 -2.24 -17.18 12.23
N GLN A 229 -2.38 -18.48 12.02
CA GLN A 229 -3.31 -19.33 12.80
C GLN A 229 -2.90 -19.37 14.27
N HIS A 230 -1.62 -19.61 14.56
CA HIS A 230 -1.10 -19.65 15.93
C HIS A 230 -1.28 -18.29 16.64
N ARG A 231 -1.11 -17.18 15.91
CA ARG A 231 -1.28 -15.80 16.41
C ARG A 231 -2.70 -15.25 16.19
N SER A 232 -3.70 -16.11 15.92
CA SER A 232 -5.06 -15.67 15.58
C SER A 232 -5.75 -14.84 16.68
N ALA A 233 -5.43 -15.07 17.95
CA ALA A 233 -5.93 -14.25 19.08
C ALA A 233 -5.38 -12.83 19.11
N ASP A 234 -4.26 -12.59 18.46
CA ASP A 234 -3.60 -11.28 18.37
C ASP A 234 -3.83 -10.59 17.02
N LEU A 235 -4.37 -11.31 16.03
CA LEU A 235 -4.64 -10.82 14.69
C LEU A 235 -6.01 -10.16 14.58
N CYS A 236 -6.05 -8.94 14.04
CA CYS A 236 -7.28 -8.19 13.83
C CYS A 236 -7.28 -7.51 12.44
N GLY A 237 -8.40 -7.59 11.75
CA GLY A 237 -8.62 -6.89 10.46
C GLY A 237 -9.26 -5.52 10.67
N ILE A 238 -8.59 -4.46 10.22
CA ILE A 238 -9.06 -3.07 10.29
C ILE A 238 -9.08 -2.50 8.87
N VAL A 239 -10.28 -2.19 8.36
CA VAL A 239 -10.44 -1.67 6.99
C VAL A 239 -9.82 -0.28 6.88
N ASN A 240 -9.02 -0.06 5.83
CA ASN A 240 -8.48 1.25 5.53
C ASN A 240 -9.58 2.22 5.05
N GLY A 241 -9.40 3.49 5.38
CA GLY A 241 -10.15 4.61 4.80
C GLY A 241 -9.40 5.28 3.66
N ILE A 242 -9.97 6.35 3.15
CA ILE A 242 -9.33 7.31 2.25
C ILE A 242 -9.37 8.71 2.85
N ASP A 243 -8.41 9.54 2.47
CA ASP A 243 -8.38 10.94 2.86
C ASP A 243 -9.45 11.73 2.08
N TYR A 244 -10.47 12.22 2.77
CA TYR A 244 -11.59 12.95 2.15
C TYR A 244 -11.24 14.39 1.75
N ASP A 245 -10.14 14.94 2.20
CA ASP A 245 -9.65 16.24 1.75
C ASP A 245 -8.95 16.11 0.40
N ILE A 246 -8.14 15.03 0.23
CA ILE A 246 -7.44 14.71 -1.02
C ILE A 246 -8.41 14.17 -2.09
N TYR A 247 -9.37 13.31 -1.68
CA TYR A 247 -10.33 12.67 -2.60
C TYR A 247 -11.71 13.30 -2.44
N ASN A 248 -11.88 14.51 -2.96
CA ASN A 248 -13.11 15.27 -2.84
C ASN A 248 -13.52 15.90 -4.19
N PRO A 249 -14.54 15.37 -4.89
CA PRO A 249 -14.95 15.89 -6.19
C PRO A 249 -15.49 17.33 -6.15
N SER A 250 -15.78 17.88 -4.95
CA SER A 250 -16.21 19.28 -4.81
C SER A 250 -15.06 20.28 -4.84
N THR A 251 -13.84 19.83 -4.52
CA THR A 251 -12.65 20.70 -4.36
C THR A 251 -11.43 20.23 -5.12
N ASP A 252 -11.50 19.11 -5.81
CA ASP A 252 -10.38 18.50 -6.51
C ASP A 252 -9.87 19.35 -7.66
N GLU A 253 -8.67 19.87 -7.55
CA GLU A 253 -8.03 20.76 -8.52
C GLU A 253 -7.75 20.12 -9.90
N TYR A 254 -7.71 18.79 -9.98
CA TYR A 254 -7.41 18.08 -11.23
C TYR A 254 -8.64 17.87 -12.10
N ILE A 255 -9.85 17.82 -11.54
CA ILE A 255 -11.03 17.54 -12.34
C ILE A 255 -11.64 18.81 -12.94
N PRO A 256 -11.99 18.83 -14.23
CA PRO A 256 -12.46 20.02 -14.91
C PRO A 256 -13.81 20.55 -14.44
N CYS A 257 -14.62 19.71 -13.82
CA CYS A 257 -15.93 20.10 -13.31
C CYS A 257 -16.13 19.55 -11.90
N HIS A 258 -16.15 20.44 -10.92
CA HIS A 258 -16.47 20.09 -9.54
C HIS A 258 -17.94 19.69 -9.41
N TYR A 259 -18.24 18.78 -8.50
CA TYR A 259 -19.58 18.32 -8.20
C TYR A 259 -19.68 17.75 -6.78
N ASP A 260 -20.87 17.76 -6.27
CA ASP A 260 -21.30 17.15 -5.02
C ASP A 260 -22.47 16.18 -5.29
N GLU A 261 -23.08 15.64 -4.26
CA GLU A 261 -24.21 14.73 -4.36
C GLU A 261 -25.46 15.34 -5.05
N LYS A 262 -25.62 16.67 -5.03
CA LYS A 262 -26.74 17.37 -5.67
C LYS A 262 -26.49 17.65 -7.15
N THR A 263 -25.24 17.85 -7.52
CA THR A 263 -24.79 18.21 -8.88
C THR A 263 -24.12 17.06 -9.63
N PHE A 264 -24.07 15.87 -9.01
CA PHE A 264 -23.42 14.67 -9.46
C PHE A 264 -23.67 14.34 -10.94
N ASP A 265 -24.93 14.24 -11.36
CA ASP A 265 -25.28 13.81 -12.72
C ASP A 265 -24.69 14.74 -13.80
N LYS A 266 -24.75 16.05 -13.56
CA LYS A 266 -24.18 17.05 -14.47
C LYS A 266 -22.66 17.05 -14.42
N GLY A 267 -22.07 16.90 -13.22
CA GLY A 267 -20.62 16.86 -13.00
C GLY A 267 -19.99 15.67 -13.71
N LYS A 268 -20.52 14.46 -13.48
CA LYS A 268 -20.03 13.23 -14.12
C LYS A 268 -20.06 13.30 -15.65
N LYS A 269 -21.16 13.81 -16.24
CA LYS A 269 -21.29 13.96 -17.70
C LYS A 269 -20.22 14.90 -18.28
N LYS A 270 -19.89 15.99 -17.59
CA LYS A 270 -18.84 16.93 -18.04
C LYS A 270 -17.45 16.32 -17.89
N ASN A 271 -17.16 15.66 -16.77
CA ASN A 271 -15.88 15.02 -16.54
C ASN A 271 -15.64 13.83 -17.49
N LYS A 272 -16.71 13.07 -17.85
CA LYS A 272 -16.64 12.03 -18.89
C LYS A 272 -16.22 12.61 -20.25
N ALA A 273 -16.84 13.71 -20.67
CA ALA A 273 -16.46 14.35 -21.92
C ALA A 273 -15.03 14.92 -21.90
N ALA A 274 -14.58 15.39 -20.74
CA ALA A 274 -13.21 15.86 -20.54
C ALA A 274 -12.20 14.70 -20.55
N LEU A 275 -12.50 13.57 -19.90
CA LEU A 275 -11.69 12.36 -19.94
C LEU A 275 -11.53 11.85 -21.38
N GLN A 276 -12.62 11.75 -22.13
CA GLN A 276 -12.61 11.36 -23.55
C GLN A 276 -11.68 12.27 -24.37
N ALA A 277 -11.77 13.59 -24.16
CA ALA A 277 -10.92 14.56 -24.85
C ALA A 277 -9.45 14.43 -24.45
N LYS A 278 -9.14 14.27 -23.15
CA LYS A 278 -7.78 14.12 -22.64
C LYS A 278 -7.12 12.86 -23.14
N ALA A 279 -7.87 11.78 -23.26
CA ALA A 279 -7.40 10.48 -23.79
C ALA A 279 -7.36 10.43 -25.33
N GLY A 280 -7.80 11.47 -26.05
CA GLY A 280 -7.90 11.47 -27.52
C GLY A 280 -8.97 10.53 -28.08
N LEU A 281 -9.89 10.03 -27.25
CA LEU A 281 -10.96 9.16 -27.69
C LEU A 281 -12.18 9.94 -28.20
N PRO A 282 -12.99 9.35 -29.11
CA PRO A 282 -14.22 9.98 -29.58
C PRO A 282 -15.19 10.36 -28.45
N LYS A 283 -15.71 11.59 -28.46
CA LYS A 283 -16.69 12.06 -27.49
C LYS A 283 -18.07 11.42 -27.73
N LYS A 284 -18.30 10.25 -27.16
CA LYS A 284 -19.55 9.49 -27.25
C LYS A 284 -20.27 9.48 -25.92
N ARG A 285 -21.33 10.29 -25.77
CA ARG A 285 -22.13 10.40 -24.53
C ARG A 285 -22.77 9.07 -24.10
N THR A 286 -23.09 8.20 -25.06
CA THR A 286 -23.73 6.90 -24.86
C THR A 286 -22.74 5.76 -24.60
N ALA A 287 -21.44 5.95 -24.86
CA ALA A 287 -20.46 4.93 -24.55
C ALA A 287 -20.35 4.71 -23.03
N PHE A 288 -20.38 3.47 -22.59
CA PHE A 288 -20.07 3.13 -21.21
C PHE A 288 -18.56 3.25 -20.97
N THR A 289 -18.15 4.06 -20.02
CA THR A 289 -16.74 4.30 -19.74
C THR A 289 -16.28 3.45 -18.57
N LEU A 290 -15.28 2.59 -18.83
CA LEU A 290 -14.73 1.64 -17.87
C LEU A 290 -13.27 2.00 -17.57
N GLY A 291 -12.94 2.18 -16.30
CA GLY A 291 -11.59 2.54 -15.85
C GLY A 291 -10.89 1.37 -15.14
N ILE A 292 -9.57 1.30 -15.30
CA ILE A 292 -8.65 0.48 -14.52
C ILE A 292 -7.57 1.42 -14.01
N VAL A 293 -7.39 1.49 -12.68
CA VAL A 293 -6.32 2.26 -12.02
C VAL A 293 -5.61 1.33 -11.06
N SER A 294 -4.47 0.75 -11.48
CA SER A 294 -3.83 -0.31 -10.71
C SER A 294 -2.44 -0.64 -11.24
N ARG A 295 -1.60 -1.27 -10.40
CA ARG A 295 -0.42 -1.96 -10.90
C ARG A 295 -0.84 -3.10 -11.84
N LEU A 296 -0.15 -3.24 -12.96
CA LEU A 296 -0.44 -4.28 -13.94
C LEU A 296 0.30 -5.58 -13.57
N THR A 297 -0.25 -6.35 -12.65
CA THR A 297 0.35 -7.57 -12.11
C THR A 297 -0.64 -8.73 -12.12
N GLU A 298 -0.13 -9.96 -12.04
CA GLU A 298 -0.95 -11.17 -11.94
C GLU A 298 -1.97 -11.09 -10.79
N GLN A 299 -1.58 -10.52 -9.65
CA GLN A 299 -2.46 -10.30 -8.51
C GLN A 299 -3.77 -9.59 -8.90
N LYS A 300 -3.72 -8.69 -9.87
CA LYS A 300 -4.86 -7.87 -10.30
C LYS A 300 -5.79 -8.56 -11.30
N GLY A 301 -5.50 -9.82 -11.65
CA GLY A 301 -6.41 -10.71 -12.38
C GLY A 301 -6.63 -10.36 -13.85
N PHE A 302 -5.67 -9.69 -14.48
CA PHE A 302 -5.80 -9.21 -15.86
C PHE A 302 -5.77 -10.31 -16.92
N ALA A 303 -5.33 -11.52 -16.60
CA ALA A 303 -5.41 -12.67 -17.50
C ALA A 303 -6.84 -12.92 -18.03
N LEU A 304 -7.87 -12.55 -17.27
CA LEU A 304 -9.27 -12.62 -17.71
C LEU A 304 -9.58 -11.75 -18.92
N PHE A 305 -8.85 -10.66 -19.12
CA PHE A 305 -9.06 -9.77 -20.27
C PHE A 305 -8.77 -10.44 -21.60
N SER A 306 -7.80 -11.35 -21.68
CA SER A 306 -7.50 -12.10 -22.89
C SER A 306 -8.72 -12.85 -23.44
N TYR A 307 -9.60 -13.32 -22.55
CA TYR A 307 -10.83 -14.04 -22.92
C TYR A 307 -12.02 -13.11 -23.19
N MET A 308 -12.05 -11.93 -22.58
CA MET A 308 -13.24 -11.05 -22.60
C MET A 308 -13.12 -9.91 -23.59
N MET A 309 -11.92 -9.51 -23.96
CA MET A 309 -11.66 -8.23 -24.62
C MET A 309 -12.38 -8.10 -25.97
N GLU A 310 -12.32 -9.11 -26.81
CA GLU A 310 -13.03 -9.10 -28.10
C GLU A 310 -14.56 -8.91 -27.93
N ARG A 311 -15.14 -9.61 -26.95
CA ARG A 311 -16.57 -9.51 -26.65
C ARG A 311 -16.93 -8.15 -26.06
N LEU A 312 -16.08 -7.61 -25.17
CA LEU A 312 -16.26 -6.30 -24.57
C LEU A 312 -16.20 -5.21 -25.63
N MET A 313 -15.26 -5.30 -26.59
CA MET A 313 -15.11 -4.30 -27.65
C MET A 313 -16.20 -4.34 -28.71
N LYS A 314 -17.05 -5.37 -28.75
CA LYS A 314 -18.29 -5.35 -29.57
C LYS A 314 -19.38 -4.47 -28.97
N GLN A 315 -19.26 -4.12 -27.68
CA GLN A 315 -20.21 -3.24 -26.98
C GLN A 315 -19.85 -1.75 -27.16
N PRO A 316 -20.76 -0.81 -26.88
CA PRO A 316 -20.49 0.61 -26.90
C PRO A 316 -19.71 1.04 -25.63
N VAL A 317 -18.50 0.51 -25.47
CA VAL A 317 -17.63 0.72 -24.30
C VAL A 317 -16.37 1.49 -24.70
N GLN A 318 -15.86 2.30 -23.80
CA GLN A 318 -14.50 2.86 -23.85
C GLN A 318 -13.75 2.43 -22.58
N LEU A 319 -12.54 1.88 -22.74
CA LEU A 319 -11.67 1.39 -21.66
C LEU A 319 -10.50 2.35 -21.45
N TYR A 320 -10.27 2.71 -20.19
CA TYR A 320 -9.16 3.57 -19.74
C TYR A 320 -8.30 2.79 -18.77
N VAL A 321 -7.03 2.57 -19.10
CA VAL A 321 -6.07 1.84 -18.28
C VAL A 321 -4.98 2.79 -17.82
N LEU A 322 -4.81 2.91 -16.52
CA LEU A 322 -3.75 3.69 -15.89
C LEU A 322 -2.96 2.83 -14.92
N GLY A 323 -1.68 2.65 -15.17
CA GLY A 323 -0.77 1.93 -14.30
C GLY A 323 0.30 1.17 -15.06
N ASP A 324 1.33 0.76 -14.34
CA ASP A 324 2.48 0.05 -14.85
C ASP A 324 2.70 -1.27 -14.08
N GLY A 325 3.54 -2.17 -14.60
CA GLY A 325 3.84 -3.45 -13.95
C GLY A 325 4.53 -4.46 -14.84
N GLU A 326 4.07 -5.71 -14.80
CA GLU A 326 4.64 -6.84 -15.53
C GLU A 326 4.52 -6.66 -17.04
N GLU A 327 5.57 -6.99 -17.75
CA GLU A 327 5.70 -6.76 -19.20
C GLU A 327 4.58 -7.41 -20.01
N GLU A 328 4.14 -8.59 -19.60
CA GLU A 328 3.03 -9.32 -20.22
C GLU A 328 1.76 -8.48 -20.26
N TYR A 329 1.34 -7.91 -19.11
CA TYR A 329 0.12 -7.11 -19.03
C TYR A 329 0.26 -5.73 -19.67
N ARG A 330 1.45 -5.12 -19.59
CA ARG A 330 1.75 -3.89 -20.34
C ARG A 330 1.55 -4.08 -21.83
N ASN A 331 2.19 -5.10 -22.40
CA ASN A 331 2.13 -5.39 -23.81
C ASN A 331 0.71 -5.79 -24.25
N MET A 332 0.00 -6.56 -23.42
CA MET A 332 -1.40 -6.92 -23.65
C MET A 332 -2.30 -5.66 -23.80
N PHE A 333 -2.24 -4.73 -22.87
CA PHE A 333 -3.08 -3.52 -22.93
C PHE A 333 -2.66 -2.58 -24.06
N LEU A 334 -1.37 -2.42 -24.34
CA LEU A 334 -0.89 -1.64 -25.47
C LEU A 334 -1.36 -2.24 -26.81
N SER A 335 -1.31 -3.56 -26.96
CA SER A 335 -1.85 -4.25 -28.15
C SER A 335 -3.35 -3.98 -28.31
N TYR A 336 -4.13 -3.96 -27.23
CA TYR A 336 -5.56 -3.60 -27.31
C TYR A 336 -5.77 -2.14 -27.71
N GLN A 337 -4.95 -1.22 -27.26
CA GLN A 337 -5.01 0.18 -27.71
C GLN A 337 -4.74 0.29 -29.23
N GLU A 338 -3.77 -0.45 -29.75
CA GLU A 338 -3.50 -0.49 -31.20
C GLU A 338 -4.66 -1.10 -32.00
N GLN A 339 -5.26 -2.19 -31.49
CA GLN A 339 -6.38 -2.87 -32.15
C GLN A 339 -7.68 -2.05 -32.10
N TYR A 340 -7.89 -1.26 -31.03
CA TYR A 340 -9.13 -0.52 -30.78
C TYR A 340 -8.86 0.96 -30.46
N PRO A 341 -8.22 1.72 -31.33
CA PRO A 341 -7.72 3.08 -31.04
C PRO A 341 -8.84 4.09 -30.67
N ASP A 342 -10.09 3.84 -31.10
CA ASP A 342 -11.24 4.68 -30.74
C ASP A 342 -11.94 4.28 -29.44
N LYS A 343 -11.46 3.21 -28.79
CA LYS A 343 -12.13 2.61 -27.62
C LYS A 343 -11.22 2.36 -26.43
N VAL A 344 -9.91 2.20 -26.64
CA VAL A 344 -8.96 1.86 -25.58
C VAL A 344 -7.91 2.94 -25.46
N TYR A 345 -7.70 3.40 -24.24
CA TYR A 345 -6.63 4.31 -23.87
C TYR A 345 -5.77 3.68 -22.77
N VAL A 346 -4.47 3.69 -22.92
CA VAL A 346 -3.51 3.15 -21.97
C VAL A 346 -2.47 4.21 -21.65
N GLN A 347 -2.25 4.44 -20.33
CA GLN A 347 -1.16 5.25 -19.83
C GLN A 347 -0.38 4.44 -18.79
N LEU A 348 0.84 4.06 -19.12
CA LEU A 348 1.69 3.25 -18.22
C LEU A 348 2.28 4.10 -17.09
N ASN A 349 2.59 5.37 -17.34
CA ASN A 349 3.07 6.27 -16.30
C ASN A 349 1.91 6.77 -15.44
N TYR A 350 1.84 6.29 -14.18
CA TYR A 350 0.82 6.73 -13.22
C TYR A 350 0.98 8.21 -12.88
N THR A 351 -0.12 8.94 -12.92
CA THR A 351 -0.22 10.30 -12.41
C THR A 351 -1.51 10.45 -11.60
N ASP A 352 -1.45 11.20 -10.48
CA ASP A 352 -2.64 11.48 -9.67
C ASP A 352 -3.70 12.24 -10.47
N GLU A 353 -3.29 13.16 -11.34
CA GLU A 353 -4.18 13.87 -12.24
C GLU A 353 -5.02 12.89 -13.08
N MET A 354 -4.37 11.95 -13.80
CA MET A 354 -5.08 11.02 -14.67
C MET A 354 -5.96 10.04 -13.88
N ALA A 355 -5.51 9.62 -12.70
CA ALA A 355 -6.32 8.77 -11.82
C ALA A 355 -7.63 9.47 -11.43
N LYS A 356 -7.58 10.74 -11.05
CA LYS A 356 -8.76 11.54 -10.70
C LYS A 356 -9.66 11.82 -11.90
N TYR A 357 -9.08 12.05 -13.08
CA TYR A 357 -9.85 12.11 -14.33
C TYR A 357 -10.64 10.82 -14.59
N ILE A 358 -10.00 9.65 -14.38
CA ILE A 358 -10.63 8.34 -14.56
C ILE A 358 -11.75 8.15 -13.52
N TYR A 359 -11.49 8.41 -12.23
CA TYR A 359 -12.54 8.29 -11.19
C TYR A 359 -13.73 9.21 -11.45
N ALA A 360 -13.47 10.46 -11.83
CA ALA A 360 -14.53 11.43 -12.09
C ALA A 360 -15.26 11.19 -13.43
N GLY A 361 -14.56 10.68 -14.46
CA GLY A 361 -15.08 10.54 -15.82
C GLY A 361 -15.65 9.18 -16.15
N CYS A 362 -15.20 8.10 -15.51
CA CYS A 362 -15.71 6.75 -15.78
C CYS A 362 -17.06 6.49 -15.12
N ASP A 363 -17.88 5.66 -15.78
CA ASP A 363 -19.14 5.15 -15.23
C ASP A 363 -18.85 4.03 -14.21
N ALA A 364 -17.83 3.20 -14.49
CA ALA A 364 -17.39 2.13 -13.59
C ALA A 364 -15.87 1.97 -13.54
N ILE A 365 -15.39 1.39 -12.44
CA ILE A 365 -13.98 1.01 -12.24
C ILE A 365 -13.91 -0.51 -12.05
N LEU A 366 -13.06 -1.15 -12.83
CA LEU A 366 -12.91 -2.60 -12.84
C LEU A 366 -11.71 -3.05 -12.00
N MET A 367 -11.95 -3.96 -11.08
CA MET A 367 -10.98 -4.54 -10.15
C MET A 367 -11.14 -6.07 -10.08
N PRO A 368 -10.63 -6.82 -11.08
CA PRO A 368 -10.81 -8.27 -11.16
C PRO A 368 -9.78 -9.03 -10.31
N SER A 369 -9.30 -8.43 -9.23
CA SER A 369 -8.18 -8.92 -8.42
C SER A 369 -8.37 -10.36 -7.93
N ARG A 370 -7.34 -11.20 -8.06
CA ARG A 370 -7.33 -12.58 -7.53
C ARG A 370 -7.38 -12.56 -6.00
N PHE A 371 -6.64 -11.63 -5.40
CA PHE A 371 -6.74 -11.28 -3.99
C PHE A 371 -6.48 -9.78 -3.82
N GLU A 372 -7.13 -9.16 -2.85
CA GLU A 372 -7.01 -7.73 -2.59
C GLU A 372 -7.07 -7.50 -1.08
N PRO A 373 -5.93 -7.24 -0.41
CA PRO A 373 -5.90 -7.06 1.05
C PRO A 373 -6.92 -6.05 1.57
N CYS A 374 -6.97 -4.87 0.97
CA CYS A 374 -7.99 -3.87 1.24
C CYS A 374 -8.61 -3.33 -0.05
N GLY A 375 -7.75 -2.87 -0.96
CA GLY A 375 -8.14 -1.99 -2.05
C GLY A 375 -8.46 -0.57 -1.53
N LEU A 376 -7.99 0.42 -2.25
CA LEU A 376 -8.36 1.82 -2.03
C LEU A 376 -9.11 2.37 -3.25
N CYS A 377 -8.83 1.81 -4.41
CA CYS A 377 -9.39 2.23 -5.68
C CYS A 377 -10.93 2.20 -5.70
N GLN A 378 -11.56 1.16 -5.11
CA GLN A 378 -13.02 1.10 -4.99
C GLN A 378 -13.58 2.19 -4.07
N LEU A 379 -12.89 2.54 -3.01
CA LEU A 379 -13.31 3.63 -2.12
C LEU A 379 -13.22 4.98 -2.82
N MET A 380 -12.10 5.21 -3.52
CA MET A 380 -11.92 6.41 -4.35
C MET A 380 -12.97 6.48 -5.47
N SER A 381 -13.23 5.37 -6.16
CA SER A 381 -14.22 5.32 -7.22
C SER A 381 -15.63 5.64 -6.72
N LEU A 382 -16.03 5.08 -5.58
CA LEU A 382 -17.31 5.39 -4.93
C LEU A 382 -17.40 6.87 -4.54
N ARG A 383 -16.32 7.43 -3.99
CA ARG A 383 -16.27 8.86 -3.63
C ARG A 383 -16.50 9.78 -4.82
N TYR A 384 -16.03 9.39 -6.01
CA TYR A 384 -16.25 10.11 -7.27
C TYR A 384 -17.48 9.62 -8.05
N GLY A 385 -18.25 8.69 -7.48
CA GLY A 385 -19.47 8.17 -8.09
C GLY A 385 -19.25 7.31 -9.33
N ALA A 386 -18.11 6.62 -9.43
CA ALA A 386 -17.91 5.54 -10.37
C ALA A 386 -18.22 4.20 -9.67
N VAL A 387 -18.99 3.33 -10.33
CA VAL A 387 -19.41 2.06 -9.73
C VAL A 387 -18.27 1.04 -9.79
N PRO A 388 -17.80 0.50 -8.65
CA PRO A 388 -16.81 -0.57 -8.70
C PRO A 388 -17.40 -1.86 -9.26
N ILE A 389 -16.67 -2.52 -10.16
CA ILE A 389 -16.92 -3.88 -10.62
C ILE A 389 -15.80 -4.73 -10.02
N ILE A 390 -16.12 -5.61 -9.07
CA ILE A 390 -15.13 -6.28 -8.24
C ILE A 390 -15.30 -7.80 -8.22
N ARG A 391 -14.23 -8.52 -7.88
CA ARG A 391 -14.29 -9.90 -7.37
C ARG A 391 -14.51 -9.87 -5.85
N LYS A 392 -15.24 -10.87 -5.32
CA LYS A 392 -15.53 -10.97 -3.88
C LYS A 392 -14.33 -11.58 -3.14
N THR A 393 -13.36 -10.75 -2.78
CA THR A 393 -12.16 -11.14 -2.03
C THR A 393 -11.69 -10.02 -1.12
N GLY A 394 -11.07 -10.36 -0.01
CA GLY A 394 -10.43 -9.45 0.94
C GLY A 394 -11.23 -8.20 1.27
N GLY A 395 -10.55 -7.07 1.25
CA GLY A 395 -11.16 -5.77 1.55
C GLY A 395 -12.19 -5.30 0.52
N LEU A 396 -12.17 -5.82 -0.70
CA LEU A 396 -13.24 -5.52 -1.66
C LEU A 396 -14.60 -6.00 -1.12
N LYS A 397 -14.63 -7.19 -0.51
CA LYS A 397 -15.86 -7.73 0.13
C LYS A 397 -16.30 -6.89 1.32
N ASP A 398 -15.36 -6.32 2.07
CA ASP A 398 -15.66 -5.61 3.31
C ASP A 398 -16.10 -4.16 3.08
N THR A 399 -15.78 -3.58 1.93
CA THR A 399 -15.92 -2.13 1.67
C THR A 399 -17.09 -1.77 0.77
N VAL A 400 -17.72 -2.74 0.11
CA VAL A 400 -18.83 -2.49 -0.83
C VAL A 400 -19.98 -3.46 -0.62
N SER A 401 -21.17 -3.01 -0.96
CA SER A 401 -22.41 -3.81 -0.92
C SER A 401 -22.79 -4.23 -2.33
N ILE A 402 -22.99 -5.53 -2.54
CA ILE A 402 -23.38 -6.10 -3.84
C ILE A 402 -24.75 -5.56 -4.25
N TYR A 403 -24.87 -5.10 -5.50
CA TYR A 403 -26.15 -4.62 -6.04
C TYR A 403 -27.19 -5.76 -6.08
N ASN A 404 -28.34 -5.48 -5.49
CA ASN A 404 -29.51 -6.39 -5.53
C ASN A 404 -30.57 -5.79 -6.48
N PRO A 405 -30.85 -6.46 -7.63
CA PRO A 405 -31.82 -5.94 -8.61
C PRO A 405 -33.25 -5.86 -8.09
N LYS A 406 -33.63 -6.71 -7.12
CA LYS A 406 -34.99 -6.73 -6.55
C LYS A 406 -35.24 -5.53 -5.64
N SER A 407 -34.31 -5.25 -4.72
CA SER A 407 -34.40 -4.11 -3.80
C SER A 407 -33.87 -2.79 -4.40
N LYS A 408 -33.15 -2.87 -5.52
CA LYS A 408 -32.44 -1.74 -6.18
C LYS A 408 -31.45 -1.05 -5.24
N THR A 409 -30.82 -1.83 -4.34
CA THR A 409 -29.84 -1.35 -3.37
C THR A 409 -28.48 -2.01 -3.63
N GLY A 410 -27.41 -1.31 -3.29
CA GLY A 410 -26.03 -1.77 -3.42
C GLY A 410 -25.11 -0.68 -3.96
N THR A 411 -23.80 -0.88 -3.82
CA THR A 411 -22.77 0.09 -4.19
C THR A 411 -21.77 -0.45 -5.22
N CYS A 412 -21.87 -1.74 -5.59
CA CYS A 412 -20.98 -2.36 -6.56
C CYS A 412 -21.66 -3.43 -7.40
N LEU A 413 -21.03 -3.76 -8.53
CA LEU A 413 -21.34 -4.95 -9.31
C LEU A 413 -20.32 -6.04 -8.94
N LEU A 414 -20.84 -7.24 -8.65
CA LEU A 414 -20.03 -8.41 -8.34
C LEU A 414 -19.70 -9.16 -9.61
N TYR A 415 -18.45 -9.49 -9.77
CA TYR A 415 -17.96 -10.51 -10.68
C TYR A 415 -17.63 -11.77 -9.86
N THR A 416 -18.19 -12.93 -10.21
CA THR A 416 -17.87 -14.22 -9.62
C THR A 416 -17.08 -15.05 -10.62
N SER A 417 -16.01 -15.72 -10.17
CA SER A 417 -15.22 -16.62 -11.01
C SER A 417 -15.99 -17.89 -11.41
N ASP A 418 -17.06 -18.18 -10.69
CA ASP A 418 -17.88 -19.38 -10.91
C ASP A 418 -18.72 -19.34 -12.20
N ALA A 419 -18.79 -18.18 -12.86
CA ALA A 419 -19.42 -18.03 -14.17
C ALA A 419 -18.52 -18.43 -15.36
N ALA A 420 -17.28 -18.87 -15.10
CA ALA A 420 -16.36 -19.34 -16.14
C ALA A 420 -16.34 -20.88 -16.23
N ASP A 421 -16.97 -21.57 -15.26
CA ASP A 421 -17.07 -23.06 -15.21
C ASP A 421 -18.48 -23.57 -15.58
N GLU A 422 -19.43 -22.68 -15.94
CA GLU A 422 -20.71 -22.99 -16.60
C GLU A 422 -20.65 -22.53 -18.10
#